data_30610ffb324fb2b1c4cbb41c7543d5d2
#
_entry.id   30610ffb324fb2b1c4cbb41c7543d5d2
#
_cell.length_a   1.000
_cell.length_b   1.000
_cell.length_c   1.000
_cell.angle_alpha   90.00
_cell.angle_beta   90.00
_cell.angle_gamma   90.00
#
_symmetry.space_group_name_H-M   'P 1'
#
loop_
_entity.id
_entity.type
_entity.pdbx_description
1 polymer ?
#
loop_
_entity_poly.entity_id
_entity_poly.type
_entity_poly.pdbx_seq_one_letter_code
_entity_poly.pdbx_strand_id
1 'polypeptide(L)'
;SEMCIRDRPMTEEEQDSLFLAIRPVFLFLAQKKGMFVLHSASLLYLEKAWLFSGPSGMGKSTHTALWKKLFDTPFLNGDLNLIGKEGDQFVVYGIPWCGTSEIFTVEKKELGGIVLLEKAPEDKIVSLTKEQKTLRVMQRMISPPWTAGLMKKNLAFAEEIANEKPVYFLRCTKNDTAAEVMHHRITEDELAQEALK
;
A
#
# COMPACT_ATOMS: atom_id res chain seq x y z
N SER A 1 38.28 20.60 -24.61
CA SER A 1 37.87 19.19 -24.37
C SER A 1 36.46 19.03 -24.79
N GLU A 2 36.26 18.45 -25.95
CA GLU A 2 34.92 18.09 -26.44
C GLU A 2 34.40 16.97 -25.56
N MET A 3 33.32 17.25 -24.80
CA MET A 3 32.56 16.26 -24.10
C MET A 3 31.80 15.48 -25.19
N CYS A 4 32.32 14.34 -25.64
CA CYS A 4 31.60 13.42 -26.52
C CYS A 4 30.41 12.83 -25.76
N ILE A 5 29.28 13.47 -25.85
CA ILE A 5 27.99 12.85 -25.54
C ILE A 5 27.78 11.79 -26.60
N ARG A 6 27.99 10.52 -26.27
CA ARG A 6 27.63 9.43 -27.18
C ARG A 6 26.12 9.23 -27.05
N ASP A 7 25.36 9.75 -28.01
CA ASP A 7 23.94 9.47 -28.17
C ASP A 7 23.74 8.03 -28.65
N ARG A 8 23.82 7.08 -27.73
CA ARG A 8 23.37 5.70 -27.99
C ARG A 8 22.12 5.41 -27.18
N PRO A 9 21.22 4.59 -27.70
CA PRO A 9 20.10 4.08 -26.90
C PRO A 9 20.62 3.40 -25.63
N MET A 10 19.91 3.59 -24.51
CA MET A 10 20.18 2.88 -23.27
C MET A 10 19.89 1.40 -23.45
N THR A 11 20.72 0.53 -22.88
CA THR A 11 20.42 -0.89 -22.75
C THR A 11 19.28 -1.10 -21.75
N GLU A 12 18.63 -2.25 -21.76
CA GLU A 12 17.58 -2.60 -20.80
C GLU A 12 18.09 -2.48 -19.36
N GLU A 13 19.29 -2.99 -19.05
CA GLU A 13 19.90 -2.90 -17.73
C GLU A 13 20.15 -1.45 -17.29
N GLU A 14 20.54 -0.57 -18.22
CA GLU A 14 20.71 0.87 -17.94
C GLU A 14 19.38 1.56 -17.70
N GLN A 15 18.32 1.18 -18.43
CA GLN A 15 16.95 1.68 -18.23
C GLN A 15 16.42 1.25 -16.84
N ASP A 16 16.58 -0.01 -16.46
CA ASP A 16 16.19 -0.54 -15.17
C ASP A 16 16.95 0.16 -14.03
N SER A 17 18.26 0.35 -14.20
CA SER A 17 19.08 1.05 -13.22
C SER A 17 18.64 2.51 -13.04
N LEU A 18 18.34 3.20 -14.13
CA LEU A 18 17.82 4.58 -14.09
C LEU A 18 16.45 4.62 -13.43
N PHE A 19 15.55 3.69 -13.79
CA PHE A 19 14.21 3.58 -13.21
C PHE A 19 14.25 3.38 -11.69
N LEU A 20 15.16 2.53 -11.21
CA LEU A 20 15.38 2.34 -9.77
C LEU A 20 16.01 3.56 -9.10
N ALA A 21 16.94 4.25 -9.78
CA ALA A 21 17.58 5.45 -9.26
C ALA A 21 16.63 6.65 -9.14
N ILE A 22 15.63 6.75 -10.00
CA ILE A 22 14.60 7.81 -9.94
C ILE A 22 13.65 7.61 -8.75
N ARG A 23 13.43 6.37 -8.30
CA ARG A 23 12.47 6.06 -7.22
C ARG A 23 12.67 6.90 -5.95
N PRO A 24 13.85 6.99 -5.32
CA PRO A 24 14.02 7.80 -4.10
C PRO A 24 13.76 9.28 -4.32
N VAL A 25 14.06 9.81 -5.50
CA VAL A 25 13.75 11.21 -5.87
C VAL A 25 12.24 11.41 -5.94
N PHE A 26 11.54 10.51 -6.63
CA PHE A 26 10.07 10.53 -6.71
C PHE A 26 9.44 10.45 -5.31
N LEU A 27 9.88 9.53 -4.46
CA LEU A 27 9.37 9.37 -3.09
C LEU A 27 9.54 10.64 -2.27
N PHE A 28 10.69 11.30 -2.40
CA PHE A 28 10.97 12.57 -1.72
C PHE A 28 10.06 13.70 -2.22
N LEU A 29 9.90 13.84 -3.54
CA LEU A 29 9.03 14.87 -4.12
C LEU A 29 7.57 14.64 -3.79
N ALA A 30 7.09 13.40 -3.82
CA ALA A 30 5.74 13.01 -3.41
C ALA A 30 5.49 13.41 -1.95
N GLN A 31 6.42 13.07 -1.05
CA GLN A 31 6.34 13.44 0.37
C GLN A 31 6.30 14.96 0.58
N LYS A 32 7.03 15.74 -0.23
CA LYS A 32 6.98 17.22 -0.20
C LYS A 32 5.58 17.74 -0.58
N LYS A 33 4.86 17.01 -1.43
CA LYS A 33 3.49 17.30 -1.86
C LYS A 33 2.41 16.72 -0.92
N GLY A 34 2.80 16.12 0.21
CA GLY A 34 1.86 15.51 1.14
C GLY A 34 1.36 14.14 0.71
N MET A 35 2.04 13.50 -0.23
CA MET A 35 1.75 12.13 -0.66
C MET A 35 2.81 11.17 -0.13
N PHE A 36 2.40 9.98 0.30
CA PHE A 36 3.26 9.03 0.97
C PHE A 36 3.12 7.65 0.35
N VAL A 37 4.18 6.87 0.36
CA VAL A 37 4.17 5.54 -0.23
C VAL A 37 4.24 4.46 0.83
N LEU A 38 3.32 3.51 0.72
CA LEU A 38 3.22 2.34 1.58
C LEU A 38 3.69 1.09 0.81
N HIS A 39 4.55 0.30 1.42
CA HIS A 39 4.92 -1.03 0.92
C HIS A 39 3.76 -2.00 1.13
N SER A 40 2.96 -2.18 0.11
CA SER A 40 1.72 -2.96 0.14
C SER A 40 1.33 -3.45 -1.25
N ALA A 41 0.73 -4.62 -1.34
CA ALA A 41 -0.06 -5.01 -2.49
C ALA A 41 -1.48 -4.46 -2.32
N SER A 42 -2.15 -4.10 -3.41
CA SER A 42 -3.50 -3.54 -3.35
C SER A 42 -4.44 -4.17 -4.37
N LEU A 43 -5.70 -4.25 -3.98
CA LEU A 43 -6.81 -4.72 -4.81
C LEU A 43 -8.00 -3.76 -4.68
N LEU A 44 -8.94 -3.90 -5.62
CA LEU A 44 -10.17 -3.11 -5.62
C LEU A 44 -11.33 -3.97 -5.10
N TYR A 45 -12.01 -3.46 -4.09
CA TYR A 45 -13.20 -4.07 -3.55
C TYR A 45 -14.18 -3.00 -3.08
N LEU A 46 -15.46 -3.13 -3.46
CA LEU A 46 -16.51 -2.11 -3.23
C LEU A 46 -16.08 -0.71 -3.72
N GLU A 47 -15.54 -0.64 -4.94
CA GLU A 47 -15.02 0.58 -5.61
C GLU A 47 -13.90 1.31 -4.86
N LYS A 48 -13.32 0.73 -3.81
CA LYS A 48 -12.23 1.26 -3.00
C LYS A 48 -10.97 0.43 -3.14
N ALA A 49 -9.82 1.06 -2.92
CA ALA A 49 -8.52 0.38 -2.85
C ALA A 49 -8.26 -0.13 -1.43
N TRP A 50 -8.00 -1.43 -1.31
CA TRP A 50 -7.63 -2.08 -0.04
C TRP A 50 -6.16 -2.49 -0.11
N LEU A 51 -5.37 -2.03 0.86
CA LEU A 51 -3.92 -2.21 0.88
C LEU A 51 -3.52 -3.31 1.87
N PHE A 52 -2.90 -4.36 1.35
CA PHE A 52 -2.38 -5.47 2.15
C PHE A 52 -0.89 -5.27 2.39
N SER A 53 -0.49 -5.03 3.64
CA SER A 53 0.85 -4.64 3.99
C SER A 53 1.44 -5.55 5.08
N GLY A 54 2.74 -5.75 5.02
CA GLY A 54 3.50 -6.58 5.98
C GLY A 54 4.97 -6.61 5.60
N PRO A 55 5.84 -7.16 6.45
CA PRO A 55 7.25 -7.38 6.11
C PRO A 55 7.43 -8.12 4.78
N SER A 56 8.64 -8.06 4.21
CA SER A 56 8.98 -8.85 3.02
C SER A 56 8.75 -10.35 3.31
N GLY A 57 8.25 -11.08 2.31
CA GLY A 57 7.94 -12.52 2.47
C GLY A 57 6.75 -12.84 3.38
N MET A 58 5.99 -11.86 3.84
CA MET A 58 4.82 -12.04 4.70
C MET A 58 3.62 -12.68 3.99
N GLY A 59 3.58 -12.63 2.66
CA GLY A 59 2.49 -13.22 1.89
C GLY A 59 1.49 -12.19 1.35
N LYS A 60 1.87 -10.91 1.18
CA LYS A 60 1.02 -9.88 0.57
C LYS A 60 0.44 -10.34 -0.76
N SER A 61 1.30 -10.73 -1.70
CA SER A 61 0.89 -11.22 -3.02
C SER A 61 0.08 -12.51 -2.96
N THR A 62 0.39 -13.41 -2.00
CA THR A 62 -0.39 -14.61 -1.77
C THR A 62 -1.80 -14.25 -1.34
N HIS A 63 -1.94 -13.33 -0.39
CA HIS A 63 -3.24 -12.92 0.14
C HIS A 63 -4.09 -12.21 -0.92
N THR A 64 -3.51 -11.30 -1.69
CA THR A 64 -4.23 -10.66 -2.79
C THR A 64 -4.60 -11.63 -3.92
N ALA A 65 -3.78 -12.66 -4.17
CA ALA A 65 -4.12 -13.73 -5.11
C ALA A 65 -5.30 -14.59 -4.62
N LEU A 66 -5.42 -14.85 -3.31
CA LEU A 66 -6.59 -15.51 -2.73
C LEU A 66 -7.86 -14.68 -2.97
N TRP A 67 -7.80 -13.36 -2.78
CA TRP A 67 -8.94 -12.48 -3.06
C TRP A 67 -9.34 -12.49 -4.53
N LYS A 68 -8.35 -12.47 -5.44
CA LYS A 68 -8.63 -12.61 -6.89
C LYS A 68 -9.28 -13.93 -7.21
N LYS A 69 -8.79 -15.03 -6.61
CA LYS A 69 -9.31 -16.39 -6.82
C LYS A 69 -10.75 -16.54 -6.32
N LEU A 70 -11.04 -16.04 -5.10
CA LEU A 70 -12.30 -16.30 -4.40
C LEU A 70 -13.40 -15.28 -4.73
N PHE A 71 -13.03 -14.02 -4.97
CA PHE A 71 -13.97 -12.91 -5.08
C PHE A 71 -13.83 -12.11 -6.38
N ASP A 72 -12.96 -12.58 -7.29
CA ASP A 72 -12.65 -11.93 -8.59
C ASP A 72 -12.27 -10.44 -8.48
N THR A 73 -11.61 -10.06 -7.39
CA THR A 73 -11.20 -8.67 -7.15
C THR A 73 -10.06 -8.24 -8.08
N PRO A 74 -10.18 -7.09 -8.79
CA PRO A 74 -9.09 -6.56 -9.59
C PRO A 74 -7.91 -6.09 -8.72
N PHE A 75 -6.69 -6.19 -9.26
CA PHE A 75 -5.50 -5.60 -8.64
C PHE A 75 -5.35 -4.12 -9.03
N LEU A 76 -4.76 -3.33 -8.12
CA LEU A 76 -4.31 -1.98 -8.40
C LEU A 76 -2.78 -1.91 -8.52
N ASN A 77 -2.04 -2.41 -7.52
CA ASN A 77 -0.58 -2.47 -7.53
C ASN A 77 -0.05 -3.61 -6.65
N GLY A 78 1.05 -4.24 -7.10
CA GLY A 78 1.60 -5.42 -6.42
C GLY A 78 2.63 -5.16 -5.32
N ASP A 79 3.20 -3.94 -5.21
CA ASP A 79 4.30 -3.69 -4.26
C ASP A 79 4.26 -2.31 -3.59
N LEU A 80 4.12 -1.21 -4.34
CA LEU A 80 4.15 0.15 -3.81
C LEU A 80 2.87 0.90 -4.15
N ASN A 81 2.24 1.49 -3.13
CA ASN A 81 1.03 2.27 -3.29
C ASN A 81 1.26 3.70 -2.80
N LEU A 82 1.03 4.67 -3.68
CA LEU A 82 1.09 6.09 -3.35
C LEU A 82 -0.26 6.52 -2.78
N ILE A 83 -0.24 7.14 -1.61
CA ILE A 83 -1.44 7.63 -0.92
C ILE A 83 -1.33 9.13 -0.75
N GLY A 84 -2.38 9.85 -1.10
CA GLY A 84 -2.51 11.29 -0.89
C GLY A 84 -3.91 11.66 -0.45
N LYS A 85 -4.18 12.96 -0.32
CA LYS A 85 -5.53 13.49 -0.09
C LYS A 85 -6.01 14.31 -1.28
N GLU A 86 -7.26 14.15 -1.67
CA GLU A 86 -8.02 15.02 -2.56
C GLU A 86 -9.22 15.56 -1.77
N GLY A 87 -9.16 16.83 -1.37
CA GLY A 87 -10.08 17.35 -0.36
C GLY A 87 -9.91 16.61 0.97
N ASP A 88 -11.01 16.08 1.50
CA ASP A 88 -11.00 15.30 2.74
C ASP A 88 -10.86 13.78 2.53
N GLN A 89 -10.73 13.32 1.27
CA GLN A 89 -10.64 11.91 0.96
C GLN A 89 -9.21 11.44 0.77
N PHE A 90 -8.85 10.32 1.38
CA PHE A 90 -7.63 9.60 1.04
C PHE A 90 -7.80 8.86 -0.29
N VAL A 91 -6.84 9.04 -1.17
CA VAL A 91 -6.82 8.43 -2.51
C VAL A 91 -5.53 7.64 -2.69
N VAL A 92 -5.65 6.48 -3.27
CA VAL A 92 -4.53 5.60 -3.66
C VAL A 92 -4.31 5.74 -5.16
N TYR A 93 -3.07 5.95 -5.55
CA TYR A 93 -2.64 6.05 -6.94
C TYR A 93 -1.79 4.84 -7.31
N GLY A 94 -2.10 4.23 -8.43
CA GLY A 94 -1.22 3.23 -9.04
C GLY A 94 0.07 3.89 -9.53
N ILE A 95 1.21 3.26 -9.24
CA ILE A 95 2.54 3.73 -9.63
C ILE A 95 3.36 2.59 -10.21
N PRO A 96 4.33 2.85 -11.10
CA PRO A 96 4.99 1.80 -11.86
C PRO A 96 5.95 0.91 -11.06
N TRP A 97 6.22 1.23 -9.79
CA TRP A 97 7.04 0.37 -8.93
C TRP A 97 6.19 -0.74 -8.31
N CYS A 98 6.01 -1.82 -9.06
CA CYS A 98 5.15 -2.97 -8.73
C CYS A 98 5.93 -4.21 -8.25
N GLY A 99 7.24 -4.07 -8.05
CA GLY A 99 8.10 -5.19 -7.62
C GLY A 99 8.14 -6.31 -8.66
N THR A 100 8.27 -7.54 -8.20
CA THR A 100 8.31 -8.74 -9.07
C THR A 100 6.92 -9.18 -9.55
N SER A 101 5.86 -8.50 -9.17
CA SER A 101 4.50 -8.84 -9.60
C SER A 101 4.19 -8.39 -11.01
N GLU A 102 4.89 -7.34 -11.49
CA GLU A 102 4.63 -6.65 -12.77
C GLU A 102 3.19 -6.11 -12.90
N ILE A 103 2.45 -6.07 -11.78
CA ILE A 103 1.05 -5.67 -11.75
C ILE A 103 0.94 -4.24 -11.24
N PHE A 104 0.54 -3.31 -12.08
CA PHE A 104 0.10 -1.98 -11.69
C PHE A 104 -0.90 -1.41 -12.68
N THR A 105 -1.70 -0.47 -12.23
CA THR A 105 -2.56 0.36 -13.08
C THR A 105 -2.25 1.83 -12.82
N VAL A 106 -2.62 2.70 -13.73
CA VAL A 106 -2.51 4.16 -13.56
C VAL A 106 -3.78 4.78 -12.99
N GLU A 107 -4.67 3.94 -12.47
CA GLU A 107 -5.91 4.37 -11.85
C GLU A 107 -5.69 5.00 -10.48
N LYS A 108 -6.64 5.82 -10.08
CA LYS A 108 -6.78 6.30 -8.70
C LYS A 108 -8.10 5.84 -8.12
N LYS A 109 -8.07 5.44 -6.85
CA LYS A 109 -9.27 4.97 -6.12
C LYS A 109 -9.25 5.51 -4.69
N GLU A 110 -10.43 5.70 -4.11
CA GLU A 110 -10.52 6.02 -2.69
C GLU A 110 -9.85 4.91 -1.85
N LEU A 111 -9.12 5.30 -0.80
CA LEU A 111 -8.59 4.36 0.17
C LEU A 111 -9.73 3.78 1.00
N GLY A 112 -10.02 2.48 0.86
CA GLY A 112 -10.93 1.75 1.73
C GLY A 112 -10.32 1.52 3.10
N GLY A 113 -9.11 0.98 3.13
CA GLY A 113 -8.38 0.73 4.38
C GLY A 113 -7.08 -0.02 4.17
N ILE A 114 -6.44 -0.35 5.28
CA ILE A 114 -5.16 -1.08 5.32
C ILE A 114 -5.33 -2.36 6.12
N VAL A 115 -4.89 -3.48 5.54
CA VAL A 115 -4.81 -4.78 6.20
C VAL A 115 -3.34 -5.10 6.46
N LEU A 116 -2.95 -5.06 7.73
CA LEU A 116 -1.62 -5.43 8.18
C LEU A 116 -1.57 -6.94 8.39
N LEU A 117 -0.63 -7.62 7.73
CA LEU A 117 -0.51 -9.08 7.74
C LEU A 117 0.60 -9.55 8.68
N GLU A 118 0.33 -10.64 9.41
CA GLU A 118 1.30 -11.40 10.19
C GLU A 118 1.03 -12.90 10.02
N LYS A 119 2.09 -13.70 9.77
CA LYS A 119 1.96 -15.17 9.70
C LYS A 119 1.58 -15.75 11.06
N ALA A 120 0.58 -16.61 11.07
CA ALA A 120 0.13 -17.32 12.26
C ALA A 120 -0.41 -18.71 11.88
N PRO A 121 -0.53 -19.63 12.84
CA PRO A 121 -1.13 -20.95 12.59
C PRO A 121 -2.66 -20.89 12.41
N GLU A 122 -3.30 -19.78 12.81
CA GLU A 122 -4.74 -19.58 12.77
C GLU A 122 -5.07 -18.20 12.18
N ASP A 123 -6.22 -18.11 11.52
CA ASP A 123 -6.72 -16.87 10.93
C ASP A 123 -7.51 -16.07 11.96
N LYS A 124 -7.00 -14.91 12.35
CA LYS A 124 -7.62 -14.06 13.37
C LYS A 124 -7.36 -12.58 13.13
N ILE A 125 -8.41 -11.79 13.19
CA ILE A 125 -8.31 -10.33 13.24
C ILE A 125 -8.09 -9.91 14.69
N VAL A 126 -7.00 -9.19 14.95
CA VAL A 126 -6.61 -8.72 16.27
C VAL A 126 -6.87 -7.22 16.38
N SER A 127 -7.54 -6.81 17.42
CA SER A 127 -7.76 -5.39 17.71
C SER A 127 -6.45 -4.70 18.07
N LEU A 128 -6.24 -3.53 17.50
CA LEU A 128 -5.10 -2.66 17.78
C LEU A 128 -5.57 -1.36 18.42
N THR A 129 -4.78 -0.82 19.35
CA THR A 129 -4.96 0.57 19.78
C THR A 129 -4.60 1.53 18.66
N LYS A 130 -5.01 2.80 18.79
CA LYS A 130 -4.68 3.85 17.82
C LYS A 130 -3.16 3.98 17.63
N GLU A 131 -2.41 4.00 18.69
CA GLU A 131 -0.95 4.09 18.69
C GLU A 131 -0.32 2.89 17.98
N GLN A 132 -0.83 1.69 18.22
CA GLN A 132 -0.36 0.48 17.55
C GLN A 132 -0.65 0.52 16.05
N LYS A 133 -1.82 1.01 15.63
CA LYS A 133 -2.15 1.21 14.21
C LYS A 133 -1.18 2.19 13.55
N THR A 134 -1.00 3.37 14.16
CA THR A 134 -0.09 4.41 13.69
C THR A 134 1.33 3.88 13.50
N LEU A 135 1.89 3.24 14.53
CA LEU A 135 3.26 2.71 14.47
C LEU A 135 3.43 1.62 13.41
N ARG A 136 2.45 0.71 13.30
CA ARG A 136 2.50 -0.35 12.29
C ARG A 136 2.36 0.18 10.86
N VAL A 137 1.50 1.16 10.62
CA VAL A 137 1.41 1.84 9.31
C VAL A 137 2.72 2.55 8.99
N MET A 138 3.26 3.33 9.94
CA MET A 138 4.53 4.04 9.77
C MET A 138 5.69 3.10 9.42
N GLN A 139 5.77 1.91 10.05
CA GLN A 139 6.78 0.90 9.75
C GLN A 139 6.70 0.33 8.33
N ARG A 140 5.59 0.50 7.64
CA ARG A 140 5.39 0.05 6.24
C ARG A 140 5.58 1.17 5.23
N MET A 141 5.71 2.41 5.69
CA MET A 141 6.00 3.55 4.82
C MET A 141 7.44 3.48 4.32
N ILE A 142 7.62 3.74 3.04
CA ILE A 142 8.94 3.84 2.39
C ILE A 142 9.27 5.28 1.99
N SER A 143 8.40 6.24 2.32
CA SER A 143 8.70 7.66 2.16
C SER A 143 9.90 8.05 3.01
N PRO A 144 10.84 8.88 2.47
CA PRO A 144 12.13 9.12 3.10
C PRO A 144 12.05 9.65 4.53
N PRO A 145 12.77 9.04 5.50
CA PRO A 145 12.87 9.53 6.87
C PRO A 145 14.19 10.27 7.16
N TRP A 146 14.84 10.82 6.14
CA TRP A 146 16.24 11.30 6.21
C TRP A 146 16.49 12.45 7.18
N THR A 147 15.46 13.18 7.56
CA THR A 147 15.53 14.26 8.54
C THR A 147 14.42 14.12 9.57
N ALA A 148 14.59 14.72 10.75
CA ALA A 148 13.56 14.76 11.78
C ALA A 148 12.24 15.37 11.26
N GLY A 149 12.32 16.38 10.37
CA GLY A 149 11.14 16.98 9.74
C GLY A 149 10.39 16.03 8.81
N LEU A 150 11.10 15.21 8.01
CA LEU A 150 10.49 14.22 7.13
C LEU A 150 9.92 13.05 7.94
N MET A 151 10.61 12.60 8.98
CA MET A 151 10.12 11.58 9.91
C MET A 151 8.82 12.05 10.60
N LYS A 152 8.77 13.30 11.06
CA LYS A 152 7.57 13.88 11.66
C LYS A 152 6.39 13.90 10.67
N LYS A 153 6.64 14.18 9.39
CA LYS A 153 5.61 14.11 8.34
C LYS A 153 5.08 12.69 8.15
N ASN A 154 5.98 11.69 8.11
CA ASN A 154 5.58 10.28 8.02
C ASN A 154 4.71 9.87 9.20
N LEU A 155 5.09 10.26 10.42
CA LEU A 155 4.32 9.95 11.63
C LEU A 155 2.94 10.60 11.60
N ALA A 156 2.87 11.90 11.27
CA ALA A 156 1.61 12.63 11.20
C ALA A 156 0.66 12.01 10.17
N PHE A 157 1.16 11.62 9.00
CA PHE A 157 0.35 10.97 7.96
C PHE A 157 -0.14 9.58 8.40
N ALA A 158 0.73 8.78 9.05
CA ALA A 158 0.34 7.48 9.58
C ALA A 158 -0.73 7.62 10.68
N GLU A 159 -0.62 8.64 11.52
CA GLU A 159 -1.61 8.95 12.56
C GLU A 159 -2.95 9.37 11.96
N GLU A 160 -2.93 10.19 10.93
CA GLU A 160 -4.13 10.64 10.21
C GLU A 160 -4.87 9.47 9.56
N ILE A 161 -4.15 8.58 8.85
CA ILE A 161 -4.74 7.33 8.31
C ILE A 161 -5.33 6.48 9.43
N ALA A 162 -4.59 6.27 10.53
CA ALA A 162 -5.06 5.42 11.62
C ALA A 162 -6.31 5.96 12.33
N ASN A 163 -6.57 7.27 12.20
CA ASN A 163 -7.77 7.94 12.74
C ASN A 163 -8.97 7.89 11.79
N GLU A 164 -8.73 8.05 10.49
CA GLU A 164 -9.79 8.31 9.53
C GLU A 164 -10.16 7.08 8.69
N LYS A 165 -9.27 6.08 8.61
CA LYS A 165 -9.49 4.89 7.80
C LYS A 165 -9.38 3.60 8.62
N PRO A 166 -10.11 2.55 8.23
CA PRO A 166 -9.96 1.23 8.83
C PRO A 166 -8.51 0.72 8.70
N VAL A 167 -7.92 0.29 9.82
CA VAL A 167 -6.64 -0.41 9.85
C VAL A 167 -6.85 -1.72 10.61
N TYR A 168 -6.84 -2.82 9.87
CA TYR A 168 -6.98 -4.16 10.41
C TYR A 168 -5.62 -4.81 10.64
N PHE A 169 -5.55 -5.69 11.62
CA PHE A 169 -4.38 -6.54 11.83
C PHE A 169 -4.82 -8.00 11.75
N LEU A 170 -4.47 -8.63 10.63
CA LEU A 170 -4.79 -10.02 10.34
C LEU A 170 -3.56 -10.89 10.63
N ARG A 171 -3.66 -11.74 11.63
CA ARG A 171 -2.78 -12.88 11.82
C ARG A 171 -3.36 -14.02 11.00
N CYS A 172 -2.59 -14.58 10.08
CA CYS A 172 -3.19 -15.48 9.10
C CYS A 172 -2.27 -16.59 8.60
N THR A 173 -2.92 -17.64 8.14
CA THR A 173 -2.36 -18.73 7.34
C THR A 173 -2.22 -18.31 5.87
N LYS A 174 -1.90 -19.26 5.01
CA LYS A 174 -1.90 -19.09 3.55
C LYS A 174 -3.16 -19.71 2.87
N ASN A 175 -4.14 -20.11 3.67
CA ASN A 175 -5.33 -20.81 3.21
C ASN A 175 -6.41 -19.81 2.76
N ASP A 176 -7.39 -20.31 2.04
CA ASP A 176 -8.55 -19.52 1.57
C ASP A 176 -9.29 -18.84 2.72
N THR A 177 -9.38 -19.49 3.88
CA THR A 177 -10.01 -18.97 5.10
C THR A 177 -9.45 -17.62 5.56
N ALA A 178 -8.16 -17.35 5.31
CA ALA A 178 -7.55 -16.06 5.63
C ALA A 178 -8.19 -14.91 4.84
N ALA A 179 -8.47 -15.14 3.56
CA ALA A 179 -9.14 -14.16 2.71
C ALA A 179 -10.64 -14.05 3.06
N GLU A 180 -11.31 -15.18 3.34
CA GLU A 180 -12.72 -15.21 3.72
C GLU A 180 -13.00 -14.42 5.01
N VAL A 181 -12.18 -14.62 6.06
CA VAL A 181 -12.30 -13.90 7.34
C VAL A 181 -12.16 -12.39 7.12
N MET A 182 -11.21 -11.96 6.29
CA MET A 182 -11.00 -10.53 6.07
C MET A 182 -12.06 -9.93 5.15
N HIS A 183 -12.49 -10.67 4.13
CA HIS A 183 -13.58 -10.27 3.24
C HIS A 183 -14.88 -10.05 4.02
N HIS A 184 -15.27 -11.01 4.86
CA HIS A 184 -16.45 -10.90 5.70
C HIS A 184 -16.39 -9.64 6.59
N ARG A 185 -15.26 -9.42 7.26
CA ARG A 185 -15.06 -8.26 8.13
C ARG A 185 -15.17 -6.93 7.39
N ILE A 186 -14.51 -6.80 6.24
CA ILE A 186 -14.57 -5.57 5.44
C ILE A 186 -16.01 -5.33 4.97
N THR A 187 -16.69 -6.37 4.50
CA THR A 187 -18.08 -6.27 4.02
C THR A 187 -19.03 -5.79 5.13
N GLU A 188 -18.92 -6.38 6.32
CA GLU A 188 -19.75 -5.98 7.47
C GLU A 188 -19.50 -4.52 7.86
N ASP A 189 -18.25 -4.10 7.95
CA ASP A 189 -17.88 -2.73 8.36
C ASP A 189 -18.32 -1.70 7.30
N GLU A 190 -18.22 -1.99 6.00
CA GLU A 190 -18.70 -1.12 4.92
C GLU A 190 -20.23 -0.99 4.92
N LEU A 191 -20.96 -2.10 5.07
CA LEU A 191 -22.43 -2.08 5.18
C LEU A 191 -22.89 -1.28 6.41
N ALA A 192 -22.20 -1.42 7.54
CA ALA A 192 -22.50 -0.65 8.74
C ALA A 192 -22.27 0.85 8.54
N GLN A 193 -21.24 1.25 7.80
CA GLN A 193 -20.96 2.65 7.48
C GLN A 193 -21.99 3.24 6.50
N GLU A 194 -22.46 2.45 5.54
CA GLU A 194 -23.52 2.88 4.61
C GLU A 194 -24.86 3.10 5.31
N ALA A 195 -25.19 2.27 6.30
CA ALA A 195 -26.42 2.39 7.08
C ALA A 195 -26.46 3.62 7.99
N LEU A 196 -25.31 4.28 8.23
CA LEU A 196 -25.19 5.47 9.08
C LEU A 196 -25.20 6.80 8.29
N LYS A 197 -25.22 6.74 6.96
CA LYS A 197 -25.29 7.91 6.06
C LYS A 197 -26.73 8.24 5.67
#